data_383e5532184132620c94d1f1cc505169
#
_entry.id   383e5532184132620c94d1f1cc505169
#
_cell.length_a   1.000
_cell.length_b   1.000
_cell.length_c   1.000
_cell.angle_alpha   90.00
_cell.angle_beta   90.00
_cell.angle_gamma   90.00
#
_symmetry.space_group_name_H-M   'P 1'
#
loop_
_entity.id
_entity.type
_entity.pdbx_description
1 polymer ?
#
loop_
_entity_poly.entity_id
_entity_poly.type
_entity_poly.pdbx_seq_one_letter_code
_entity_poly.pdbx_strand_id
1 'polypeptide(L)'
;MNKNPWTTLSSEDIYENPWIKLEEHQVINPGGEKGIYGKVHFKNIAIGVIALDDEMNTWLVGQHRYTLNEWSWEIPEGGGPLEKNILESAQRELQEETGLTAKEWKEILRAHLSNSVSDEVAHIFLAQKLHHGNHQREASEADMKVWKLPFMEALQMVMDGKITDSLSVMGILKAARLLNL
;
A
#
# COMPACT_ATOMS: atom_id res chain seq x y z
N MET A 1 29.30 -0.15 -2.74
CA MET A 1 28.01 0.41 -3.26
C MET A 1 28.28 0.95 -4.65
N ASN A 2 27.42 0.62 -5.61
CA ASN A 2 27.54 1.18 -6.96
C ASN A 2 27.19 2.67 -6.92
N LYS A 3 28.02 3.50 -7.59
CA LYS A 3 27.75 4.93 -7.73
C LYS A 3 26.53 5.13 -8.64
N ASN A 4 25.64 6.06 -8.31
CA ASN A 4 24.53 6.43 -9.20
C ASN A 4 25.09 6.92 -10.55
N PRO A 5 24.73 6.28 -11.68
CA PRO A 5 25.25 6.67 -12.99
C PRO A 5 24.47 7.84 -13.62
N TRP A 6 23.34 8.25 -13.05
CA TRP A 6 22.54 9.39 -13.51
C TRP A 6 23.10 10.71 -12.97
N THR A 7 23.04 11.76 -13.77
CA THR A 7 23.36 13.12 -13.33
C THR A 7 22.15 14.02 -13.54
N THR A 8 21.62 14.61 -12.46
CA THR A 8 20.60 15.64 -12.55
C THR A 8 21.25 17.00 -12.83
N LEU A 9 20.80 17.66 -13.89
CA LEU A 9 21.27 18.98 -14.31
C LEU A 9 20.42 20.11 -13.71
N SER A 10 19.10 19.92 -13.70
CA SER A 10 18.11 20.82 -13.08
C SER A 10 16.83 20.05 -12.80
N SER A 11 15.98 20.60 -11.93
CA SER A 11 14.63 20.10 -11.65
C SER A 11 13.64 21.27 -11.62
N GLU A 12 12.42 21.01 -12.04
CA GLU A 12 11.28 21.92 -12.02
C GLU A 12 10.05 21.23 -11.43
N ASP A 13 9.33 21.95 -10.56
CA ASP A 13 8.06 21.50 -9.98
C ASP A 13 6.94 21.75 -11.00
N ILE A 14 6.32 20.67 -11.48
CA ILE A 14 5.27 20.75 -12.51
C ILE A 14 3.88 20.80 -11.88
N TYR A 15 3.65 20.02 -10.81
CA TYR A 15 2.36 19.95 -10.13
C TYR A 15 2.54 19.51 -8.69
N GLU A 16 1.75 20.09 -7.80
CA GLU A 16 1.74 19.71 -6.39
C GLU A 16 0.34 19.80 -5.79
N ASN A 17 0.01 18.83 -4.93
CA ASN A 17 -1.19 18.80 -4.10
C ASN A 17 -0.87 18.20 -2.72
N PRO A 18 -1.85 18.00 -1.80
CA PRO A 18 -1.58 17.41 -0.48
C PRO A 18 -0.96 16.02 -0.49
N TRP A 19 -1.12 15.22 -1.56
CA TRP A 19 -0.72 13.82 -1.64
C TRP A 19 0.55 13.57 -2.46
N ILE A 20 0.72 14.31 -3.56
CA ILE A 20 1.84 14.10 -4.48
C ILE A 20 2.47 15.41 -4.93
N LYS A 21 3.72 15.30 -5.39
CA LYS A 21 4.45 16.33 -6.13
C LYS A 21 5.01 15.70 -7.40
N LEU A 22 4.80 16.32 -8.55
CA LEU A 22 5.39 15.94 -9.83
C LEU A 22 6.54 16.89 -10.16
N GLU A 23 7.72 16.34 -10.36
CA GLU A 23 8.93 17.04 -10.80
C GLU A 23 9.35 16.58 -12.19
N GLU A 24 9.83 17.49 -13.03
CA GLU A 24 10.59 17.16 -14.25
C GLU A 24 12.07 17.48 -14.02
N HIS A 25 12.93 16.50 -14.27
CA HIS A 25 14.39 16.63 -14.16
C HIS A 25 15.01 16.62 -15.54
N GLN A 26 15.90 17.59 -15.82
CA GLN A 26 16.85 17.49 -16.93
C GLN A 26 18.00 16.63 -16.47
N VAL A 27 18.32 15.57 -17.20
CA VAL A 27 19.30 14.58 -16.75
C VAL A 27 20.30 14.22 -17.83
N ILE A 28 21.44 13.67 -17.39
CA ILE A 28 22.31 12.85 -18.24
C ILE A 28 22.08 11.39 -17.83
N ASN A 29 21.70 10.56 -18.77
CA ASN A 29 21.47 9.13 -18.56
C ASN A 29 22.81 8.34 -18.44
N PRO A 30 22.77 7.08 -18.02
CA PRO A 30 23.98 6.25 -17.90
C PRO A 30 24.80 6.09 -19.17
N GLY A 31 24.19 6.28 -20.35
CA GLY A 31 24.87 6.27 -21.66
C GLY A 31 25.57 7.60 -22.01
N GLY A 32 25.43 8.65 -21.16
CA GLY A 32 26.03 9.96 -21.37
C GLY A 32 25.18 10.93 -22.21
N GLU A 33 23.92 10.55 -22.54
CA GLU A 33 23.03 11.38 -23.35
C GLU A 33 22.13 12.24 -22.45
N LYS A 34 21.77 13.43 -22.94
CA LYS A 34 20.78 14.30 -22.31
C LYS A 34 19.36 13.74 -22.48
N GLY A 35 18.54 13.88 -21.47
CA GLY A 35 17.14 13.49 -21.49
C GLY A 35 16.35 14.18 -20.36
N ILE A 36 15.07 13.84 -20.27
CA ILE A 36 14.17 14.26 -19.18
C ILE A 36 13.79 13.04 -18.34
N TYR A 37 13.50 13.28 -17.07
CA TYR A 37 12.96 12.27 -16.14
C TYR A 37 11.82 12.86 -15.33
N GLY A 38 10.59 12.34 -15.52
CA GLY A 38 9.46 12.70 -14.67
C GLY A 38 9.49 11.88 -13.39
N LYS A 39 9.38 12.54 -12.24
CA LYS A 39 9.35 11.89 -10.93
C LYS A 39 8.10 12.30 -10.16
N VAL A 40 7.35 11.32 -9.68
CA VAL A 40 6.26 11.51 -8.73
C VAL A 40 6.80 11.26 -7.32
N HIS A 41 6.74 12.28 -6.48
CA HIS A 41 7.04 12.18 -5.06
C HIS A 41 5.74 12.01 -4.27
N PHE A 42 5.63 10.91 -3.51
CA PHE A 42 4.51 10.67 -2.60
C PHE A 42 4.78 11.27 -1.23
N LYS A 43 3.81 12.04 -0.72
CA LYS A 43 3.93 12.73 0.59
C LYS A 43 3.54 11.85 1.78
N ASN A 44 3.06 10.64 1.50
CA ASN A 44 2.70 9.60 2.48
C ASN A 44 3.40 8.29 2.15
N ILE A 45 3.53 7.43 3.16
CA ILE A 45 3.92 6.03 3.01
C ILE A 45 2.65 5.23 2.74
N ALA A 46 2.68 4.31 1.78
CA ALA A 46 1.60 3.35 1.58
C ALA A 46 1.67 2.26 2.65
N ILE A 47 0.53 1.95 3.27
CA ILE A 47 0.43 0.99 4.37
C ILE A 47 -0.65 -0.02 4.04
N GLY A 48 -0.35 -1.32 4.18
CA GLY A 48 -1.32 -2.40 4.06
C GLY A 48 -1.30 -3.31 5.28
N VAL A 49 -2.44 -3.91 5.61
CA VAL A 49 -2.59 -4.79 6.77
C VAL A 49 -3.25 -6.11 6.39
N ILE A 50 -2.56 -7.23 6.60
CA ILE A 50 -3.16 -8.55 6.61
C ILE A 50 -3.69 -8.81 8.02
N ALA A 51 -4.99 -8.66 8.21
CA ALA A 51 -5.66 -9.02 9.46
C ALA A 51 -5.97 -10.52 9.42
N LEU A 52 -5.49 -11.28 10.39
CA LEU A 52 -5.65 -12.74 10.43
C LEU A 52 -6.14 -13.19 11.81
N ASP A 53 -7.31 -13.86 11.87
CA ASP A 53 -7.82 -14.43 13.11
C ASP A 53 -7.29 -15.86 13.37
N ASP A 54 -7.60 -16.40 14.54
CA ASP A 54 -7.16 -17.75 14.96
C ASP A 54 -7.84 -18.86 14.12
N GLU A 55 -8.92 -18.56 13.41
CA GLU A 55 -9.64 -19.47 12.51
C GLU A 55 -9.15 -19.36 11.05
N MET A 56 -8.08 -18.59 10.80
CA MET A 56 -7.53 -18.34 9.47
C MET A 56 -8.47 -17.58 8.54
N ASN A 57 -9.31 -16.69 9.08
CA ASN A 57 -10.02 -15.72 8.27
C ASN A 57 -9.23 -14.42 8.18
N THR A 58 -9.41 -13.73 7.06
CA THR A 58 -8.88 -12.38 6.80
C THR A 58 -10.01 -11.42 6.47
N TRP A 59 -9.71 -10.14 6.39
CA TRP A 59 -10.66 -9.09 6.03
C TRP A 59 -10.17 -8.38 4.79
N LEU A 60 -11.06 -8.22 3.84
CA LEU A 60 -10.90 -7.36 2.68
C LEU A 60 -11.82 -6.16 2.80
N VAL A 61 -11.39 -5.06 2.22
CA VAL A 61 -12.19 -3.86 2.00
C VAL A 61 -12.48 -3.71 0.51
N GLY A 62 -13.68 -3.29 0.17
CA GLY A 62 -14.08 -3.11 -1.22
C GLY A 62 -14.52 -1.68 -1.46
N GLN A 63 -13.99 -1.03 -2.48
CA GLN A 63 -14.32 0.32 -2.86
C GLN A 63 -14.20 0.53 -4.38
N HIS A 64 -14.80 1.61 -4.88
CA HIS A 64 -14.62 2.03 -6.26
C HIS A 64 -13.37 2.89 -6.40
N ARG A 65 -12.34 2.39 -7.09
CA ARG A 65 -11.12 3.16 -7.35
C ARG A 65 -11.31 4.13 -8.49
N TYR A 66 -11.32 5.43 -8.19
CA TYR A 66 -11.56 6.52 -9.15
C TYR A 66 -10.62 6.45 -10.36
N THR A 67 -9.34 6.21 -10.15
CA THR A 67 -8.31 6.17 -11.19
C THR A 67 -8.50 5.03 -12.19
N LEU A 68 -9.06 3.90 -11.75
CA LEU A 68 -9.30 2.70 -12.57
C LEU A 68 -10.74 2.67 -13.12
N ASN A 69 -11.66 3.44 -12.49
CA ASN A 69 -13.10 3.42 -12.74
C ASN A 69 -13.71 2.02 -12.59
N GLU A 70 -13.24 1.26 -11.59
CA GLU A 70 -13.74 -0.09 -11.31
C GLU A 70 -13.77 -0.38 -9.80
N TRP A 71 -14.55 -1.40 -9.43
CA TRP A 71 -14.60 -1.90 -8.07
C TRP A 71 -13.36 -2.73 -7.77
N SER A 72 -12.72 -2.50 -6.63
CA SER A 72 -11.54 -3.22 -6.17
C SER A 72 -11.78 -3.84 -4.79
N TRP A 73 -11.36 -5.10 -4.62
CA TRP A 73 -11.21 -5.75 -3.33
C TRP A 73 -9.74 -5.73 -2.92
N GLU A 74 -9.47 -5.22 -1.74
CA GLU A 74 -8.13 -4.92 -1.24
C GLU A 74 -7.99 -5.36 0.22
N ILE A 75 -6.76 -5.52 0.69
CA ILE A 75 -6.52 -5.58 2.14
C ILE A 75 -6.81 -4.20 2.74
N PRO A 76 -7.10 -4.08 4.05
CA PRO A 76 -7.11 -2.79 4.71
C PRO A 76 -5.81 -2.02 4.41
N GLU A 77 -5.93 -0.81 3.84
CA GLU A 77 -4.77 -0.05 3.37
C GLU A 77 -5.03 1.44 3.29
N GLY A 78 -3.98 2.24 3.49
CA GLY A 78 -4.09 3.69 3.36
C GLY A 78 -2.75 4.41 3.47
N GLY A 79 -2.80 5.71 3.75
CA GLY A 79 -1.62 6.57 3.78
C GLY A 79 -1.15 6.90 5.19
N GLY A 80 0.11 6.66 5.49
CA GLY A 80 0.78 7.12 6.72
C GLY A 80 1.65 8.35 6.48
N PRO A 81 1.48 9.45 7.27
CA PRO A 81 2.40 10.59 7.19
C PRO A 81 3.85 10.18 7.43
N LEU A 82 4.78 10.76 6.65
CA LEU A 82 6.22 10.40 6.68
C LEU A 82 6.86 10.55 8.06
N GLU A 83 6.38 11.51 8.89
CA GLU A 83 6.95 11.79 10.21
C GLU A 83 6.33 10.97 11.33
N LYS A 84 5.27 10.19 11.06
CA LYS A 84 4.60 9.36 12.07
C LYS A 84 5.18 7.96 12.13
N ASN A 85 4.93 7.30 13.26
CA ASN A 85 5.26 5.89 13.41
C ASN A 85 4.43 5.06 12.43
N ILE A 86 5.10 4.27 11.58
CA ILE A 86 4.48 3.46 10.52
C ILE A 86 3.49 2.44 11.12
N LEU A 87 3.83 1.84 12.28
CA LEU A 87 2.95 0.89 12.96
C LEU A 87 1.68 1.57 13.49
N GLU A 88 1.78 2.79 14.05
CA GLU A 88 0.60 3.53 14.50
C GLU A 88 -0.34 3.85 13.32
N SER A 89 0.23 4.17 12.15
CA SER A 89 -0.57 4.36 10.94
C SER A 89 -1.26 3.07 10.50
N ALA A 90 -0.57 1.91 10.54
CA ALA A 90 -1.19 0.61 10.23
C ALA A 90 -2.32 0.25 11.22
N GLN A 91 -2.14 0.56 12.50
CA GLN A 91 -3.18 0.36 13.52
C GLN A 91 -4.41 1.23 13.28
N ARG A 92 -4.20 2.48 12.89
CA ARG A 92 -5.25 3.43 12.54
C ARG A 92 -6.05 2.95 11.33
N GLU A 93 -5.39 2.62 10.21
CA GLU A 93 -6.04 2.14 8.99
C GLU A 93 -6.88 0.89 9.25
N LEU A 94 -6.33 -0.11 9.93
CA LEU A 94 -7.08 -1.31 10.28
C LEU A 94 -8.37 -0.98 11.06
N GLN A 95 -8.26 -0.08 12.03
CA GLN A 95 -9.40 0.30 12.87
C GLN A 95 -10.43 1.14 12.10
N GLU A 96 -9.98 2.11 11.31
CA GLU A 96 -10.87 3.01 10.54
C GLU A 96 -11.69 2.21 9.53
N GLU A 97 -11.06 1.37 8.74
CA GLU A 97 -11.71 0.65 7.67
C GLU A 97 -12.52 -0.57 8.13
N THR A 98 -12.01 -1.34 9.08
CA THR A 98 -12.63 -2.63 9.48
C THR A 98 -13.26 -2.63 10.86
N GLY A 99 -12.95 -1.64 11.70
CA GLY A 99 -13.32 -1.63 13.12
C GLY A 99 -12.52 -2.63 13.96
N LEU A 100 -11.44 -3.20 13.43
CA LEU A 100 -10.59 -4.16 14.15
C LEU A 100 -9.39 -3.48 14.80
N THR A 101 -8.97 -4.05 15.92
CA THR A 101 -7.67 -3.81 16.55
C THR A 101 -6.94 -5.13 16.73
N ALA A 102 -5.62 -5.12 16.89
CA ALA A 102 -4.82 -6.31 17.07
C ALA A 102 -3.81 -6.14 18.21
N LYS A 103 -3.44 -7.25 18.86
CA LYS A 103 -2.40 -7.25 19.90
C LYS A 103 -1.01 -7.58 19.35
N GLU A 104 -0.93 -8.34 18.27
CA GLU A 104 0.33 -8.79 17.69
C GLU A 104 0.49 -8.21 16.30
N TRP A 105 1.64 -7.59 16.05
CA TRP A 105 1.97 -6.92 14.81
C TRP A 105 3.36 -7.32 14.34
N LYS A 106 3.46 -7.63 13.06
CA LYS A 106 4.73 -7.95 12.42
C LYS A 106 4.78 -7.28 11.05
N GLU A 107 5.75 -6.43 10.80
CA GLU A 107 6.06 -6.00 9.45
C GLU A 107 6.57 -7.21 8.64
N ILE A 108 5.88 -7.52 7.54
CA ILE A 108 6.19 -8.69 6.71
C ILE A 108 6.78 -8.32 5.36
N LEU A 109 6.58 -7.09 4.91
CA LEU A 109 7.09 -6.64 3.62
C LEU A 109 7.33 -5.13 3.62
N ARG A 110 8.43 -4.72 2.98
CA ARG A 110 8.66 -3.37 2.49
C ARG A 110 8.92 -3.44 0.99
N ALA A 111 8.25 -2.59 0.21
CA ALA A 111 8.38 -2.56 -1.24
C ALA A 111 8.42 -1.13 -1.76
N HIS A 112 8.99 -0.93 -2.94
CA HIS A 112 8.83 0.30 -3.72
C HIS A 112 7.78 0.06 -4.79
N LEU A 113 6.81 0.97 -4.87
CA LEU A 113 5.76 0.93 -5.87
C LEU A 113 6.17 1.81 -7.06
N SER A 114 5.99 1.26 -8.30
CA SER A 114 6.30 1.98 -9.55
C SER A 114 7.65 2.71 -9.53
N ASN A 115 8.71 2.02 -9.09
CA ASN A 115 10.05 2.59 -8.82
C ASN A 115 10.77 3.17 -10.05
N SER A 116 10.19 3.06 -11.24
CA SER A 116 10.67 3.73 -12.46
C SER A 116 10.14 5.17 -12.61
N VAL A 117 9.12 5.56 -11.83
CA VAL A 117 8.48 6.87 -11.96
C VAL A 117 8.19 7.53 -10.61
N SER A 118 8.12 6.76 -9.53
CA SER A 118 7.80 7.27 -8.19
C SER A 118 8.81 6.83 -7.14
N ASP A 119 8.83 7.54 -6.01
CA ASP A 119 9.58 7.16 -4.81
C ASP A 119 8.67 6.57 -3.72
N GLU A 120 7.46 6.16 -4.08
CA GLU A 120 6.50 5.58 -3.17
C GLU A 120 7.04 4.31 -2.50
N VAL A 121 6.89 4.24 -1.19
CA VAL A 121 7.27 3.09 -0.37
C VAL A 121 6.04 2.53 0.30
N ALA A 122 5.88 1.20 0.21
CA ALA A 122 4.83 0.46 0.89
C ALA A 122 5.40 -0.34 2.07
N HIS A 123 4.66 -0.38 3.18
CA HIS A 123 4.89 -1.25 4.31
C HIS A 123 3.66 -2.10 4.58
N ILE A 124 3.83 -3.42 4.64
CA ILE A 124 2.73 -4.36 4.88
C ILE A 124 2.95 -5.08 6.20
N PHE A 125 1.92 -5.07 7.02
CA PHE A 125 1.90 -5.71 8.34
C PHE A 125 1.00 -6.93 8.36
N LEU A 126 1.38 -7.93 9.14
CA LEU A 126 0.51 -9.00 9.60
C LEU A 126 0.03 -8.62 11.01
N ALA A 127 -1.29 -8.54 11.19
CA ALA A 127 -1.97 -8.24 12.43
C ALA A 127 -2.71 -9.48 12.93
N GLN A 128 -2.42 -9.92 14.15
CA GLN A 128 -3.01 -11.11 14.78
C GLN A 128 -3.55 -10.81 16.17
N LYS A 129 -4.28 -11.78 16.76
CA LYS A 129 -4.99 -11.59 18.03
C LYS A 129 -5.94 -10.39 17.96
N LEU A 130 -6.85 -10.50 16.99
CA LEU A 130 -7.79 -9.46 16.63
C LEU A 130 -8.88 -9.26 17.68
N HIS A 131 -9.31 -8.01 17.84
CA HIS A 131 -10.44 -7.61 18.69
C HIS A 131 -11.34 -6.66 17.90
N HIS A 132 -12.66 -6.74 18.13
CA HIS A 132 -13.61 -5.79 17.56
C HIS A 132 -13.56 -4.46 18.31
N GLY A 133 -13.46 -3.37 17.58
CA GLY A 133 -13.57 -1.99 18.04
C GLY A 133 -14.68 -1.26 17.26
N ASN A 134 -14.63 0.06 17.26
CA ASN A 134 -15.57 0.90 16.53
C ASN A 134 -14.95 1.35 15.20
N HIS A 135 -15.76 1.36 14.13
CA HIS A 135 -15.38 1.98 12.85
C HIS A 135 -15.29 3.51 12.99
N GLN A 136 -14.31 4.11 12.31
CA GLN A 136 -14.16 5.57 12.21
C GLN A 136 -13.72 5.94 10.79
N ARG A 137 -14.56 5.59 9.79
CA ARG A 137 -14.25 5.81 8.37
C ARG A 137 -14.22 7.28 8.01
N GLU A 138 -13.35 7.62 7.06
CA GLU A 138 -13.35 8.90 6.40
C GLU A 138 -14.55 9.08 5.47
N ALA A 139 -14.89 10.33 5.12
CA ALA A 139 -16.01 10.60 4.23
C ALA A 139 -15.82 10.04 2.80
N SER A 140 -14.59 9.91 2.34
CA SER A 140 -14.21 9.30 1.07
C SER A 140 -14.43 7.78 1.02
N GLU A 141 -14.62 7.15 2.18
CA GLU A 141 -14.80 5.70 2.36
C GLU A 141 -16.24 5.32 2.74
N ALA A 142 -17.17 6.25 2.57
CA ALA A 142 -18.56 6.10 3.03
C ALA A 142 -19.30 4.90 2.37
N ASP A 143 -18.90 4.49 1.17
CA ASP A 143 -19.46 3.35 0.42
C ASP A 143 -18.63 2.07 0.54
N MET A 144 -17.52 2.12 1.28
CA MET A 144 -16.62 0.98 1.48
C MET A 144 -17.34 -0.21 2.12
N LYS A 145 -17.13 -1.39 1.58
CA LYS A 145 -17.63 -2.65 2.12
C LYS A 145 -16.51 -3.42 2.80
N VAL A 146 -16.85 -4.09 3.90
CA VAL A 146 -15.92 -5.00 4.59
C VAL A 146 -16.39 -6.43 4.40
N TRP A 147 -15.48 -7.31 4.03
CA TRP A 147 -15.76 -8.72 3.82
C TRP A 147 -14.77 -9.58 4.63
N LYS A 148 -15.30 -10.32 5.62
CA LYS A 148 -14.57 -11.38 6.32
C LYS A 148 -14.68 -12.67 5.51
N LEU A 149 -13.54 -13.31 5.19
CA LEU A 149 -13.49 -14.56 4.40
C LEU A 149 -12.30 -15.41 4.83
N PRO A 150 -12.30 -16.73 4.51
CA PRO A 150 -11.13 -17.57 4.73
C PRO A 150 -9.90 -17.02 3.99
N PHE A 151 -8.73 -17.00 4.63
CA PHE A 151 -7.49 -16.51 4.01
C PHE A 151 -7.16 -17.23 2.69
N MET A 152 -7.44 -18.54 2.63
CA MET A 152 -7.25 -19.34 1.40
C MET A 152 -8.13 -18.87 0.25
N GLU A 153 -9.33 -18.34 0.52
CA GLU A 153 -10.18 -17.76 -0.52
C GLU A 153 -9.59 -16.46 -1.04
N ALA A 154 -9.10 -15.58 -0.15
CA ALA A 154 -8.39 -14.36 -0.56
C ALA A 154 -7.13 -14.70 -1.38
N LEU A 155 -6.37 -15.71 -0.98
CA LEU A 155 -5.22 -16.21 -1.76
C LEU A 155 -5.65 -16.70 -3.15
N GLN A 156 -6.74 -17.45 -3.24
CA GLN A 156 -7.26 -17.92 -4.53
C GLN A 156 -7.74 -16.75 -5.41
N MET A 157 -8.35 -15.71 -4.81
CA MET A 157 -8.73 -14.50 -5.54
C MET A 157 -7.52 -13.76 -6.13
N VAL A 158 -6.39 -13.73 -5.44
CA VAL A 158 -5.11 -13.22 -6.00
C VAL A 158 -4.66 -14.09 -7.16
N MET A 159 -4.65 -15.41 -7.00
CA MET A 159 -4.21 -16.36 -8.04
C MET A 159 -5.11 -16.31 -9.29
N ASP A 160 -6.38 -16.02 -9.12
CA ASP A 160 -7.36 -15.87 -10.22
C ASP A 160 -7.33 -14.47 -10.88
N GLY A 161 -6.54 -13.52 -10.35
CA GLY A 161 -6.52 -12.13 -10.82
C GLY A 161 -7.78 -11.34 -10.49
N LYS A 162 -8.54 -11.74 -9.47
CA LYS A 162 -9.72 -11.01 -8.95
C LYS A 162 -9.32 -9.91 -7.96
N ILE A 163 -8.19 -10.06 -7.31
CA ILE A 163 -7.50 -9.02 -6.54
C ILE A 163 -6.30 -8.60 -7.35
N THR A 164 -6.26 -7.34 -7.74
CA THR A 164 -5.23 -6.77 -8.63
C THR A 164 -4.44 -5.64 -7.98
N ASP A 165 -4.89 -5.16 -6.82
CA ASP A 165 -4.14 -4.17 -6.05
C ASP A 165 -2.76 -4.73 -5.62
N SER A 166 -1.72 -3.89 -5.77
CA SER A 166 -0.34 -4.32 -5.58
C SER A 166 0.00 -4.67 -4.13
N LEU A 167 -0.49 -3.89 -3.15
CA LEU A 167 -0.25 -4.17 -1.73
C LEU A 167 -0.95 -5.46 -1.32
N SER A 168 -2.20 -5.63 -1.77
CA SER A 168 -3.00 -6.83 -1.50
C SER A 168 -2.35 -8.08 -2.08
N VAL A 169 -1.95 -8.04 -3.35
CA VAL A 169 -1.26 -9.16 -4.01
C VAL A 169 0.02 -9.53 -3.28
N MET A 170 0.90 -8.54 -3.04
CA MET A 170 2.18 -8.78 -2.36
C MET A 170 1.98 -9.25 -0.91
N GLY A 171 1.05 -8.63 -0.19
CA GLY A 171 0.77 -8.94 1.21
C GLY A 171 0.20 -10.34 1.40
N ILE A 172 -0.81 -10.71 0.63
CA ILE A 172 -1.45 -12.02 0.69
C ILE A 172 -0.45 -13.14 0.32
N LEU A 173 0.29 -12.98 -0.79
CA LEU A 173 1.30 -13.97 -1.20
C LEU A 173 2.43 -14.10 -0.16
N LYS A 174 2.89 -12.96 0.41
CA LYS A 174 3.92 -12.98 1.46
C LYS A 174 3.43 -13.65 2.73
N ALA A 175 2.21 -13.34 3.17
CA ALA A 175 1.60 -13.97 4.34
C ALA A 175 1.41 -15.48 4.11
N ALA A 176 0.88 -15.91 2.97
CA ALA A 176 0.73 -17.32 2.61
C ALA A 176 2.08 -18.07 2.74
N ARG A 177 3.16 -17.50 2.19
CA ARG A 177 4.49 -18.11 2.28
C ARG A 177 5.02 -18.18 3.72
N LEU A 178 4.74 -17.18 4.56
CA LEU A 178 5.14 -17.18 5.99
C LEU A 178 4.36 -18.21 6.82
N LEU A 179 3.11 -18.47 6.42
CA LEU A 179 2.21 -19.43 7.06
C LEU A 179 2.41 -20.87 6.54
N ASN A 180 3.31 -21.08 5.56
CA ASN A 180 3.54 -22.35 4.85
C ASN A 180 2.31 -22.91 4.13
N LEU A 181 1.52 -22.01 3.54
CA LEU A 181 0.37 -22.31 2.69
C LEU A 181 0.75 -22.28 1.21
#